data_df59a6ff09877d8fb3101dbd5950eacb
#
_entry.id   df59a6ff09877d8fb3101dbd5950eacb
#
_cell.length_a   1.000
_cell.length_b   1.000
_cell.length_c   1.000
_cell.angle_alpha   90.00
_cell.angle_beta   90.00
_cell.angle_gamma   90.00
#
_symmetry.space_group_name_H-M   'P 1'
#
loop_
_entity.id
_entity.type
_entity.pdbx_description
1 polymer ?
#
loop_
_entity_poly.entity_id
_entity_poly.type
_entity_poly.pdbx_seq_one_letter_code
_entity_poly.pdbx_strand_id
1 'polypeptide(L)'
;MPNIPSTPLLPPQGSDVARSVDHLMLFALSGLVFFSVLIAVLVLYFMVKYRRRSADEVGVDVYETNPKSFILEVVWSVIPLVLLLILFGWGTKVFFDQNRPPAGAVQYWVTGRQWMWKIQHPNGRREINELHVPVGQAVQLRMISEDVIHDFFVPAFRIHVDVLPSRYTTYWFKANRTGTFHLFCGQYCGAEHSKMVGNVVVMEPRAYEAWLAGESAGGPLPAVASGEQLFVTKSCNTCHRPDSSARAPILNGAFGTQVTLQDGTKVTANEDYIRESILNPAAKIVRGYQPIMPTFKGQVTEEELIQLVNYVKTLEAPAGGAAEARK
;
A
#
# COMPACT_ATOMS: atom_id res chain seq x y z
N MET A 1 15.69 -7.32 20.48
CA MET A 1 15.88 -8.44 19.49
C MET A 1 16.67 -7.89 18.33
N PRO A 2 17.63 -8.61 17.74
CA PRO A 2 18.40 -8.12 16.59
C PRO A 2 17.49 -7.87 15.40
N ASN A 3 17.80 -6.81 14.62
CA ASN A 3 17.11 -6.56 13.35
C ASN A 3 17.48 -7.69 12.39
N ILE A 4 16.48 -8.31 11.78
CA ILE A 4 16.72 -9.22 10.65
C ILE A 4 17.24 -8.34 9.51
N PRO A 5 18.45 -8.61 8.96
CA PRO A 5 18.94 -7.88 7.80
C PRO A 5 17.94 -8.02 6.65
N SER A 6 17.81 -6.97 5.83
CA SER A 6 17.00 -7.03 4.62
C SER A 6 17.46 -8.21 3.76
N THR A 7 16.58 -9.16 3.52
CA THR A 7 16.85 -10.27 2.61
C THR A 7 16.37 -9.90 1.22
N PRO A 8 16.93 -10.49 0.15
CA PRO A 8 16.41 -10.27 -1.21
C PRO A 8 14.93 -10.62 -1.39
N LEU A 9 14.38 -11.42 -0.45
CA LEU A 9 12.99 -11.92 -0.49
C LEU A 9 11.99 -11.02 0.24
N LEU A 10 12.46 -10.12 1.11
CA LEU A 10 11.58 -9.29 1.94
C LEU A 10 12.04 -7.82 1.91
N PRO A 11 11.10 -6.86 1.76
CA PRO A 11 11.43 -5.45 1.89
C PRO A 11 11.93 -5.14 3.30
N PRO A 12 12.77 -4.09 3.46
CA PRO A 12 13.26 -3.68 4.76
C PRO A 12 12.11 -3.41 5.74
N GLN A 13 12.30 -3.79 7.01
CA GLN A 13 11.31 -3.57 8.06
C GLN A 13 11.14 -2.08 8.35
N GLY A 14 9.93 -1.56 8.18
CA GLY A 14 9.57 -0.16 8.43
C GLY A 14 8.73 0.06 9.69
N SER A 15 8.28 -1.02 10.36
CA SER A 15 7.44 -0.95 11.56
C SER A 15 7.82 -2.01 12.61
N ASP A 16 7.35 -1.81 13.83
CA ASP A 16 7.53 -2.80 14.91
C ASP A 16 6.77 -4.10 14.63
N VAL A 17 5.60 -4.00 13.99
CA VAL A 17 4.78 -5.14 13.54
C VAL A 17 5.53 -6.00 12.53
N ALA A 18 6.25 -5.38 11.59
CA ALA A 18 7.02 -6.08 10.57
C ALA A 18 8.02 -7.08 11.17
N ARG A 19 8.68 -6.69 12.28
CA ARG A 19 9.61 -7.57 12.98
C ARG A 19 8.92 -8.83 13.52
N SER A 20 7.77 -8.64 14.17
CA SER A 20 7.03 -9.76 14.78
C SER A 20 6.51 -10.74 13.75
N VAL A 21 5.99 -10.23 12.63
CA VAL A 21 5.50 -11.03 11.49
C VAL A 21 6.65 -11.81 10.85
N ASP A 22 7.79 -11.17 10.60
CA ASP A 22 8.93 -11.80 9.95
C ASP A 22 9.51 -12.95 10.80
N HIS A 23 9.60 -12.78 12.13
CA HIS A 23 10.05 -13.86 13.01
C HIS A 23 9.10 -15.07 12.98
N LEU A 24 7.77 -14.82 13.03
CA LEU A 24 6.78 -15.88 12.94
C LEU A 24 6.86 -16.60 11.59
N MET A 25 6.98 -15.85 10.51
CA MET A 25 7.12 -16.39 9.16
C MET A 25 8.39 -17.24 9.01
N LEU A 26 9.54 -16.75 9.51
CA LEU A 26 10.80 -17.51 9.46
C LEU A 26 10.73 -18.79 10.27
N PHE A 27 10.06 -18.78 11.43
CA PHE A 27 9.83 -19.99 12.20
C PHE A 27 8.99 -21.00 11.41
N ALA A 28 7.86 -20.56 10.84
CA ALA A 28 7.00 -21.41 10.04
C ALA A 28 7.72 -21.97 8.80
N LEU A 29 8.48 -21.11 8.08
CA LEU A 29 9.22 -21.51 6.90
C LEU A 29 10.34 -22.51 7.25
N SER A 30 11.04 -22.29 8.37
CA SER A 30 12.07 -23.22 8.84
C SER A 30 11.50 -24.62 9.12
N GLY A 31 10.34 -24.68 9.79
CA GLY A 31 9.63 -25.93 10.01
C GLY A 31 9.20 -26.60 8.70
N LEU A 32 8.62 -25.83 7.78
CA LEU A 32 8.21 -26.32 6.46
C LEU A 32 9.38 -26.93 5.69
N VAL A 33 10.50 -26.22 5.60
CA VAL A 33 11.70 -26.68 4.88
C VAL A 33 12.27 -27.92 5.56
N PHE A 34 12.38 -27.92 6.90
CA PHE A 34 12.89 -29.07 7.64
C PHE A 34 12.07 -30.33 7.37
N PHE A 35 10.75 -30.30 7.53
CA PHE A 35 9.91 -31.46 7.31
C PHE A 35 9.86 -31.91 5.85
N SER A 36 9.86 -30.97 4.91
CA SER A 36 9.90 -31.30 3.49
C SER A 36 11.18 -32.04 3.10
N VAL A 37 12.34 -31.56 3.58
CA VAL A 37 13.64 -32.22 3.34
C VAL A 37 13.69 -33.56 4.05
N LEU A 38 13.24 -33.63 5.31
CA LEU A 38 13.21 -34.88 6.07
C LEU A 38 12.39 -35.96 5.34
N ILE A 39 11.17 -35.61 4.89
CA ILE A 39 10.30 -36.56 4.18
C ILE A 39 10.94 -36.97 2.85
N ALA A 40 11.48 -36.04 2.08
CA ALA A 40 12.14 -36.36 0.82
C ALA A 40 13.33 -37.34 1.02
N VAL A 41 14.15 -37.09 2.04
CA VAL A 41 15.29 -37.96 2.39
C VAL A 41 14.81 -39.34 2.82
N LEU A 42 13.77 -39.40 3.67
CA LEU A 42 13.22 -40.70 4.12
C LEU A 42 12.62 -41.50 2.96
N VAL A 43 11.88 -40.85 2.06
CA VAL A 43 11.31 -41.49 0.87
C VAL A 43 12.43 -42.09 0.00
N LEU A 44 13.45 -41.29 -0.33
CA LEU A 44 14.59 -41.78 -1.12
C LEU A 44 15.33 -42.92 -0.41
N TYR A 45 15.57 -42.80 0.89
CA TYR A 45 16.21 -43.84 1.68
C TYR A 45 15.42 -45.14 1.62
N PHE A 46 14.09 -45.07 1.84
CA PHE A 46 13.23 -46.29 1.82
C PHE A 46 13.12 -46.89 0.42
N MET A 47 13.07 -46.04 -0.64
CA MET A 47 13.09 -46.53 -2.02
C MET A 47 14.35 -47.36 -2.34
N VAL A 48 15.51 -46.92 -1.83
CA VAL A 48 16.77 -47.67 -2.04
C VAL A 48 16.86 -48.90 -1.14
N LYS A 49 16.54 -48.74 0.16
CA LYS A 49 16.67 -49.76 1.20
C LYS A 49 15.72 -50.93 0.98
N TYR A 50 14.47 -50.66 0.67
CA TYR A 50 13.40 -51.63 0.54
C TYR A 50 13.02 -51.95 -0.90
N ARG A 51 13.95 -51.62 -1.84
CA ARG A 51 13.77 -51.95 -3.25
C ARG A 51 13.71 -53.46 -3.42
N ARG A 52 12.66 -53.99 -4.05
CA ARG A 52 12.54 -55.39 -4.43
C ARG A 52 13.68 -55.78 -5.39
N ARG A 53 14.42 -56.83 -5.07
CA ARG A 53 15.60 -57.30 -5.84
C ARG A 53 15.32 -58.50 -6.71
N SER A 54 14.32 -59.30 -6.37
CA SER A 54 13.89 -60.46 -7.18
C SER A 54 12.37 -60.57 -7.25
N ALA A 55 11.84 -61.31 -8.24
CA ALA A 55 10.40 -61.54 -8.38
C ALA A 55 9.79 -62.34 -7.21
N ASP A 56 10.60 -63.19 -6.59
CA ASP A 56 10.19 -64.12 -5.52
C ASP A 56 10.33 -63.51 -4.13
N GLU A 57 10.81 -62.27 -4.02
CA GLU A 57 10.98 -61.60 -2.75
C GLU A 57 9.59 -61.20 -2.19
N VAL A 58 9.21 -61.80 -1.05
CA VAL A 58 7.94 -61.50 -0.33
C VAL A 58 8.21 -60.44 0.72
N GLY A 59 7.36 -59.41 0.74
CA GLY A 59 7.41 -58.38 1.77
C GLY A 59 7.09 -58.97 3.14
N VAL A 60 7.87 -58.58 4.16
CA VAL A 60 7.64 -58.98 5.55
C VAL A 60 6.94 -57.84 6.27
N ASP A 61 5.80 -58.13 6.87
CA ASP A 61 5.13 -57.21 7.78
C ASP A 61 5.83 -57.25 9.14
N VAL A 62 6.53 -56.13 9.46
CA VAL A 62 7.26 -56.01 10.74
C VAL A 62 6.53 -55.19 11.77
N TYR A 63 5.31 -54.71 11.47
CA TYR A 63 4.56 -53.84 12.37
C TYR A 63 4.10 -54.57 13.63
N GLU A 64 3.50 -55.75 13.48
CA GLU A 64 2.98 -56.55 14.62
C GLU A 64 4.10 -57.08 15.56
N THR A 65 5.33 -57.16 15.08
CA THR A 65 6.45 -57.76 15.83
C THR A 65 7.38 -56.76 16.49
N ASN A 66 7.23 -55.44 16.21
CA ASN A 66 8.15 -54.44 16.71
C ASN A 66 7.48 -53.42 17.65
N PRO A 67 7.66 -53.55 18.98
CA PRO A 67 7.07 -52.59 19.96
C PRO A 67 7.59 -51.16 19.79
N LYS A 68 8.70 -50.94 19.08
CA LYS A 68 9.22 -49.61 18.78
C LYS A 68 8.39 -48.86 17.74
N SER A 69 7.51 -49.58 16.99
CA SER A 69 6.62 -48.92 16.01
C SER A 69 5.66 -47.93 16.67
N PHE A 70 5.11 -48.30 17.82
CA PHE A 70 4.24 -47.41 18.58
C PHE A 70 4.98 -46.13 19.06
N ILE A 71 6.22 -46.27 19.51
CA ILE A 71 7.02 -45.11 19.93
C ILE A 71 7.27 -44.17 18.74
N LEU A 72 7.58 -44.71 17.56
CA LEU A 72 7.74 -43.90 16.33
C LEU A 72 6.45 -43.17 15.98
N GLU A 73 5.28 -43.81 16.07
CA GLU A 73 4.00 -43.18 15.82
C GLU A 73 3.74 -42.00 16.75
N VAL A 74 3.98 -42.17 18.03
CA VAL A 74 3.88 -41.11 19.03
C VAL A 74 4.82 -39.98 18.72
N VAL A 75 6.08 -40.25 18.39
CA VAL A 75 7.11 -39.24 18.12
C VAL A 75 6.74 -38.40 16.91
N TRP A 76 6.39 -39.03 15.77
CA TRP A 76 6.07 -38.26 14.57
C TRP A 76 4.72 -37.55 14.62
N SER A 77 3.81 -37.97 15.53
CA SER A 77 2.53 -37.28 15.75
C SER A 77 2.68 -36.15 16.76
N VAL A 78 3.35 -36.39 17.89
CA VAL A 78 3.45 -35.39 18.97
C VAL A 78 4.38 -34.27 18.67
N ILE A 79 5.53 -34.52 18.03
CA ILE A 79 6.48 -33.44 17.73
C ILE A 79 5.87 -32.39 16.77
N PRO A 80 5.31 -32.75 15.60
CA PRO A 80 4.64 -31.77 14.74
C PRO A 80 3.44 -31.10 15.41
N LEU A 81 2.66 -31.84 16.22
CA LEU A 81 1.53 -31.27 16.96
C LEU A 81 1.99 -30.16 17.91
N VAL A 82 3.04 -30.42 18.70
CA VAL A 82 3.60 -29.39 19.63
C VAL A 82 4.11 -28.16 18.86
N LEU A 83 4.82 -28.36 17.75
CA LEU A 83 5.29 -27.25 16.90
C LEU A 83 4.13 -26.44 16.31
N LEU A 84 3.04 -27.11 15.88
CA LEU A 84 1.83 -26.45 15.39
C LEU A 84 1.12 -25.67 16.50
N LEU A 85 1.05 -26.21 17.73
CA LEU A 85 0.49 -25.49 18.87
C LEU A 85 1.31 -24.25 19.24
N ILE A 86 2.64 -24.33 19.17
CA ILE A 86 3.53 -23.16 19.36
C ILE A 86 3.26 -22.13 18.28
N LEU A 87 3.21 -22.54 17.00
CA LEU A 87 2.91 -21.67 15.87
C LEU A 87 1.54 -21.00 16.01
N PHE A 88 0.52 -21.79 16.40
CA PHE A 88 -0.83 -21.29 16.65
C PHE A 88 -0.86 -20.25 17.78
N GLY A 89 -0.28 -20.55 18.94
CA GLY A 89 -0.25 -19.63 20.07
C GLY A 89 0.49 -18.34 19.76
N TRP A 90 1.65 -18.46 19.09
CA TRP A 90 2.43 -17.27 18.66
C TRP A 90 1.71 -16.47 17.59
N GLY A 91 1.14 -17.13 16.57
CA GLY A 91 0.34 -16.47 15.54
C GLY A 91 -0.88 -15.74 16.10
N THR A 92 -1.59 -16.38 17.03
CA THR A 92 -2.72 -15.79 17.75
C THR A 92 -2.31 -14.55 18.52
N LYS A 93 -1.16 -14.58 19.21
CA LYS A 93 -0.63 -13.41 19.91
C LYS A 93 -0.31 -12.26 18.93
N VAL A 94 0.40 -12.54 17.83
CA VAL A 94 0.72 -11.54 16.81
C VAL A 94 -0.55 -10.94 16.22
N PHE A 95 -1.56 -11.76 15.91
CA PHE A 95 -2.85 -11.32 15.39
C PHE A 95 -3.56 -10.36 16.35
N PHE A 96 -3.65 -10.69 17.64
CA PHE A 96 -4.29 -9.81 18.62
C PHE A 96 -3.49 -8.54 18.86
N ASP A 97 -2.16 -8.61 18.89
CA ASP A 97 -1.30 -7.44 19.04
C ASP A 97 -1.50 -6.45 17.87
N GLN A 98 -1.71 -6.95 16.64
CA GLN A 98 -1.95 -6.12 15.45
C GLN A 98 -3.35 -5.50 15.40
N ASN A 99 -4.36 -6.16 15.98
CA ASN A 99 -5.75 -5.70 15.92
C ASN A 99 -6.17 -4.85 17.12
N ARG A 100 -5.29 -4.69 18.11
CA ARG A 100 -5.57 -3.90 19.33
C ARG A 100 -4.59 -2.73 19.43
N PRO A 101 -4.99 -1.53 18.97
CA PRO A 101 -4.15 -0.35 19.09
C PRO A 101 -3.86 -0.05 20.57
N PRO A 102 -2.62 0.37 20.90
CA PRO A 102 -2.28 0.77 22.27
C PRO A 102 -3.03 2.06 22.66
N ALA A 103 -3.19 2.24 23.97
CA ALA A 103 -3.74 3.50 24.48
C ALA A 103 -2.88 4.67 24.02
N GLY A 104 -3.52 5.74 23.53
CA GLY A 104 -2.83 6.92 23.00
C GLY A 104 -2.40 6.81 21.54
N ALA A 105 -2.78 5.76 20.81
CA ALA A 105 -2.60 5.72 19.36
C ALA A 105 -3.38 6.87 18.69
N VAL A 106 -2.71 7.58 17.78
CA VAL A 106 -3.30 8.71 17.05
C VAL A 106 -4.11 8.18 15.86
N GLN A 107 -5.37 8.59 15.79
CA GLN A 107 -6.30 8.11 14.78
C GLN A 107 -6.21 8.92 13.49
N TYR A 108 -6.10 8.22 12.37
CA TYR A 108 -6.20 8.72 11.00
C TYR A 108 -7.37 8.05 10.29
N TRP A 109 -8.03 8.80 9.41
CA TRP A 109 -9.12 8.30 8.62
C TRP A 109 -8.64 8.02 7.21
N VAL A 110 -8.90 6.81 6.70
CA VAL A 110 -8.52 6.41 5.35
C VAL A 110 -9.77 5.98 4.60
N THR A 111 -10.00 6.57 3.45
CA THR A 111 -11.10 6.21 2.57
C THR A 111 -10.54 5.72 1.24
N GLY A 112 -10.83 4.46 0.90
CA GLY A 112 -10.56 3.90 -0.41
C GLY A 112 -11.64 4.29 -1.41
N ARG A 113 -11.25 4.72 -2.60
CA ARG A 113 -12.14 4.95 -3.75
C ARG A 113 -11.38 4.63 -5.03
N GLN A 114 -12.06 4.18 -6.04
CA GLN A 114 -11.50 3.93 -7.37
C GLN A 114 -10.92 5.22 -7.99
N TRP A 115 -9.61 5.42 -8.13
CA TRP A 115 -8.50 4.55 -7.74
C TRP A 115 -7.50 5.39 -6.95
N MET A 116 -7.89 5.80 -5.73
CA MET A 116 -7.12 6.67 -4.85
C MET A 116 -7.36 6.34 -3.38
N TRP A 117 -6.41 6.75 -2.55
CA TRP A 117 -6.51 6.77 -1.11
C TRP A 117 -6.74 8.21 -0.65
N LYS A 118 -7.86 8.47 0.02
CA LYS A 118 -8.12 9.75 0.69
C LYS A 118 -7.78 9.59 2.16
N ILE A 119 -6.90 10.42 2.67
CA ILE A 119 -6.41 10.33 4.04
C ILE A 119 -6.72 11.63 4.77
N GLN A 120 -7.24 11.53 5.99
CA GLN A 120 -7.50 12.67 6.85
C GLN A 120 -6.74 12.52 8.17
N HIS A 121 -5.96 13.52 8.49
CA HIS A 121 -5.19 13.65 9.72
C HIS A 121 -6.06 14.07 10.91
N PRO A 122 -5.57 13.89 12.17
CA PRO A 122 -6.30 14.27 13.38
C PRO A 122 -6.71 15.74 13.45
N ASN A 123 -5.92 16.64 12.86
CA ASN A 123 -6.20 18.08 12.79
C ASN A 123 -7.15 18.47 11.64
N GLY A 124 -7.66 17.51 10.86
CA GLY A 124 -8.53 17.74 9.72
C GLY A 124 -7.82 17.95 8.38
N ARG A 125 -6.50 18.05 8.33
CA ARG A 125 -5.72 18.08 7.08
C ARG A 125 -6.00 16.84 6.26
N ARG A 126 -6.10 16.99 4.94
CA ARG A 126 -6.40 15.90 4.01
C ARG A 126 -5.30 15.74 2.97
N GLU A 127 -5.09 14.49 2.58
CA GLU A 127 -4.14 14.08 1.54
C GLU A 127 -4.76 13.10 0.57
N ILE A 128 -4.18 13.01 -0.61
CA ILE A 128 -4.54 12.04 -1.64
C ILE A 128 -3.31 11.20 -1.96
N ASN A 129 -3.42 9.88 -1.79
CA ASN A 129 -2.37 8.89 -2.06
C ASN A 129 -1.08 9.07 -1.24
N GLU A 130 -1.09 9.91 -0.23
CA GLU A 130 0.04 10.09 0.70
C GLU A 130 -0.48 10.02 2.14
N LEU A 131 0.31 9.38 3.01
CA LEU A 131 0.06 9.31 4.45
C LEU A 131 1.34 9.76 5.17
N HIS A 132 1.35 10.99 5.68
CA HIS A 132 2.45 11.48 6.51
C HIS A 132 2.23 11.09 7.97
N VAL A 133 3.27 10.54 8.61
CA VAL A 133 3.23 10.12 10.01
C VAL A 133 4.57 10.37 10.69
N PRO A 134 4.59 10.66 12.01
CA PRO A 134 5.85 10.77 12.74
C PRO A 134 6.41 9.39 13.10
N VAL A 135 7.74 9.25 13.08
CA VAL A 135 8.44 8.06 13.54
C VAL A 135 8.22 7.85 15.04
N GLY A 136 8.10 6.61 15.46
CA GLY A 136 8.00 6.25 16.89
C GLY A 136 6.61 6.48 17.52
N GLN A 137 5.63 7.03 16.81
CA GLN A 137 4.25 7.20 17.27
C GLN A 137 3.38 6.03 16.83
N ALA A 138 2.48 5.59 17.72
CA ALA A 138 1.46 4.62 17.37
C ALA A 138 0.37 5.32 16.54
N VAL A 139 0.16 4.83 15.32
CA VAL A 139 -0.82 5.32 14.35
C VAL A 139 -1.95 4.29 14.23
N GLN A 140 -3.17 4.72 14.44
CA GLN A 140 -4.38 3.93 14.22
C GLN A 140 -5.05 4.39 12.94
N LEU A 141 -5.18 3.48 11.98
CA LEU A 141 -5.95 3.70 10.76
C LEU A 141 -7.39 3.24 10.98
N ARG A 142 -8.34 4.11 10.72
CA ARG A 142 -9.75 3.78 10.62
C ARG A 142 -10.17 3.91 9.16
N MET A 143 -10.46 2.77 8.53
CA MET A 143 -10.55 2.65 7.07
C MET A 143 -11.97 2.28 6.64
N ILE A 144 -12.43 2.87 5.54
CA ILE A 144 -13.69 2.54 4.88
C ILE A 144 -13.56 2.72 3.37
N SER A 145 -14.34 1.99 2.58
CA SER A 145 -14.46 2.20 1.14
C SER A 145 -15.73 2.96 0.79
N GLU A 146 -15.66 3.84 -0.22
CA GLU A 146 -16.81 4.53 -0.82
C GLU A 146 -17.49 3.72 -1.93
N ASP A 147 -16.84 2.69 -2.46
CA ASP A 147 -17.32 1.95 -3.63
C ASP A 147 -17.13 0.44 -3.50
N VAL A 148 -16.00 -0.10 -3.95
CA VAL A 148 -15.68 -1.53 -3.95
C VAL A 148 -14.69 -1.89 -2.84
N ILE A 149 -14.38 -3.17 -2.67
CA ILE A 149 -13.34 -3.60 -1.75
C ILE A 149 -11.97 -3.14 -2.29
N HIS A 150 -11.20 -2.51 -1.43
CA HIS A 150 -9.78 -2.22 -1.62
C HIS A 150 -8.98 -2.92 -0.53
N ASP A 151 -7.66 -2.93 -0.63
CA ASP A 151 -6.78 -3.42 0.43
C ASP A 151 -5.64 -2.43 0.64
N PHE A 152 -5.45 -2.02 1.89
CA PHE A 152 -4.39 -1.09 2.28
C PHE A 152 -3.11 -1.89 2.52
N PHE A 153 -2.26 -1.95 1.50
CA PHE A 153 -1.08 -2.78 1.48
C PHE A 153 0.21 -1.96 1.54
N VAL A 154 0.93 -2.07 2.66
CA VAL A 154 2.25 -1.47 2.86
C VAL A 154 3.26 -2.57 3.16
N PRO A 155 3.96 -3.10 2.16
CA PRO A 155 4.85 -4.27 2.31
C PRO A 155 5.93 -4.09 3.37
N ALA A 156 6.55 -2.91 3.44
CA ALA A 156 7.60 -2.61 4.42
C ALA A 156 7.10 -2.63 5.87
N PHE A 157 5.79 -2.43 6.09
CA PHE A 157 5.16 -2.46 7.41
C PHE A 157 4.50 -3.79 7.72
N ARG A 158 4.42 -4.73 6.74
CA ARG A 158 3.64 -5.98 6.80
C ARG A 158 2.15 -5.72 7.08
N ILE A 159 1.64 -4.59 6.57
CA ILE A 159 0.21 -4.27 6.57
C ILE A 159 -0.39 -4.81 5.29
N HIS A 160 -1.46 -5.57 5.41
CA HIS A 160 -2.28 -6.09 4.31
C HIS A 160 -3.69 -6.25 4.85
N VAL A 161 -4.55 -5.24 4.66
CA VAL A 161 -5.84 -5.14 5.34
C VAL A 161 -6.93 -4.66 4.39
N ASP A 162 -7.98 -5.44 4.25
CA ASP A 162 -9.15 -5.10 3.45
C ASP A 162 -9.83 -3.82 3.95
N VAL A 163 -10.14 -2.94 3.01
CA VAL A 163 -10.92 -1.73 3.19
C VAL A 163 -12.28 -1.94 2.56
N LEU A 164 -13.28 -2.17 3.41
CA LEU A 164 -14.59 -2.65 3.02
C LEU A 164 -15.60 -1.52 2.87
N PRO A 165 -16.54 -1.61 1.92
CA PRO A 165 -17.71 -0.74 1.90
C PRO A 165 -18.64 -1.06 3.10
N SER A 166 -19.39 -0.07 3.56
CA SER A 166 -20.43 -0.17 4.60
C SER A 166 -19.94 -0.50 6.02
N ARG A 167 -18.66 -0.77 6.25
CA ARG A 167 -18.13 -0.99 7.61
C ARG A 167 -16.71 -0.46 7.75
N TYR A 168 -16.39 -0.01 8.96
CA TYR A 168 -15.03 0.40 9.27
C TYR A 168 -14.14 -0.80 9.58
N THR A 169 -12.94 -0.80 8.97
CA THR A 169 -11.82 -1.68 9.35
C THR A 169 -10.82 -0.85 10.12
N THR A 170 -10.28 -1.41 11.20
CA THR A 170 -9.29 -0.72 12.03
C THR A 170 -7.99 -1.51 12.04
N TYR A 171 -6.89 -0.83 11.88
CA TYR A 171 -5.54 -1.39 12.00
C TYR A 171 -4.61 -0.36 12.63
N TRP A 172 -3.50 -0.79 13.21
CA TRP A 172 -2.52 0.14 13.76
C TRP A 172 -1.09 -0.30 13.48
N PHE A 173 -0.18 0.65 13.46
CA PHE A 173 1.24 0.40 13.32
C PHE A 173 2.04 1.47 14.06
N LYS A 174 3.33 1.19 14.28
CA LYS A 174 4.31 2.14 14.76
C LYS A 174 5.51 2.06 13.84
N ALA A 175 5.73 3.13 13.07
CA ALA A 175 6.90 3.24 12.21
C ALA A 175 8.17 3.37 13.05
N ASN A 176 9.22 2.61 12.71
CA ASN A 176 10.45 2.54 13.47
C ASN A 176 11.65 3.24 12.81
N ARG A 177 11.45 3.81 11.63
CA ARG A 177 12.45 4.60 10.89
C ARG A 177 11.78 5.59 9.95
N THR A 178 12.45 6.70 9.68
CA THR A 178 12.04 7.69 8.69
C THR A 178 12.27 7.19 7.26
N GLY A 179 11.56 7.79 6.30
CA GLY A 179 11.66 7.49 4.88
C GLY A 179 10.30 7.40 4.20
N THR A 180 10.31 7.14 2.90
CA THR A 180 9.10 6.97 2.08
C THR A 180 8.93 5.49 1.76
N PHE A 181 7.75 4.96 2.02
CA PHE A 181 7.39 3.56 1.83
C PHE A 181 6.20 3.46 0.89
N HIS A 182 6.22 2.51 -0.03
CA HIS A 182 5.13 2.34 -0.98
C HIS A 182 3.85 1.85 -0.31
N LEU A 183 2.73 2.43 -0.74
CA LEU A 183 1.36 2.01 -0.45
C LEU A 183 0.73 1.52 -1.74
N PHE A 184 0.15 0.34 -1.73
CA PHE A 184 -0.55 -0.28 -2.84
C PHE A 184 -1.99 -0.58 -2.48
N CYS A 185 -2.82 -0.85 -3.49
CA CYS A 185 -4.06 -1.59 -3.32
C CYS A 185 -3.76 -3.08 -3.55
N GLY A 186 -3.99 -3.92 -2.56
CA GLY A 186 -3.72 -5.37 -2.62
C GLY A 186 -4.91 -6.19 -3.13
N GLN A 187 -6.13 -5.60 -3.21
CA GLN A 187 -7.35 -6.27 -3.68
C GLN A 187 -7.80 -5.68 -5.02
N TYR A 188 -8.10 -6.55 -5.99
CA TYR A 188 -8.57 -6.10 -7.31
C TYR A 188 -9.83 -5.22 -7.19
N CYS A 189 -9.73 -3.98 -7.60
CA CYS A 189 -10.76 -2.95 -7.46
C CYS A 189 -11.22 -2.31 -8.79
N GLY A 190 -10.91 -2.92 -9.93
CA GLY A 190 -11.34 -2.45 -11.25
C GLY A 190 -10.19 -2.16 -12.22
N ALA A 191 -10.50 -1.48 -13.33
CA ALA A 191 -9.58 -1.32 -14.48
C ALA A 191 -8.23 -0.65 -14.15
N GLU A 192 -8.22 0.33 -13.24
CA GLU A 192 -7.02 1.07 -12.85
C GLU A 192 -6.43 0.59 -11.51
N HIS A 193 -6.75 -0.67 -11.11
CA HIS A 193 -6.27 -1.26 -9.86
C HIS A 193 -4.75 -1.13 -9.69
N SER A 194 -3.98 -1.46 -10.71
CA SER A 194 -2.50 -1.40 -10.67
C SER A 194 -1.94 0.02 -10.55
N LYS A 195 -2.75 1.04 -10.81
CA LYS A 195 -2.39 2.46 -10.69
C LYS A 195 -2.85 3.07 -9.37
N MET A 196 -3.60 2.32 -8.54
CA MET A 196 -3.99 2.75 -7.20
C MET A 196 -2.80 2.57 -6.24
N VAL A 197 -1.86 3.48 -6.33
CA VAL A 197 -0.62 3.50 -5.56
C VAL A 197 -0.48 4.80 -4.79
N GLY A 198 0.28 4.75 -3.71
CA GLY A 198 0.57 5.91 -2.87
C GLY A 198 1.86 5.71 -2.08
N ASN A 199 2.07 6.57 -1.09
CA ASN A 199 3.23 6.52 -0.22
C ASN A 199 2.84 6.72 1.25
N VAL A 200 3.58 6.07 2.14
CA VAL A 200 3.63 6.41 3.55
C VAL A 200 4.95 7.12 3.81
N VAL A 201 4.87 8.40 4.17
CA VAL A 201 6.02 9.26 4.44
C VAL A 201 6.22 9.36 5.94
N VAL A 202 7.26 8.71 6.45
CA VAL A 202 7.60 8.74 7.89
C VAL A 202 8.63 9.83 8.14
N MET A 203 8.27 10.78 8.98
CA MET A 203 9.06 11.97 9.29
C MET A 203 9.54 11.97 10.74
N GLU A 204 10.60 12.75 11.01
CA GLU A 204 10.94 13.10 12.39
C GLU A 204 9.79 13.89 13.04
N PRO A 205 9.48 13.71 14.34
CA PRO A 205 8.32 14.33 14.98
C PRO A 205 8.22 15.85 14.78
N ARG A 206 9.32 16.58 14.95
CA ARG A 206 9.35 18.05 14.72
C ARG A 206 9.05 18.42 13.26
N ALA A 207 9.59 17.66 12.31
CA ALA A 207 9.33 17.88 10.88
C ALA A 207 7.88 17.59 10.53
N TYR A 208 7.29 16.56 11.14
CA TYR A 208 5.87 16.23 10.99
C TYR A 208 4.97 17.34 11.55
N GLU A 209 5.27 17.88 12.75
CA GLU A 209 4.50 18.96 13.36
C GLU A 209 4.56 20.23 12.49
N ALA A 210 5.73 20.63 12.00
CA ALA A 210 5.91 21.76 11.09
C ALA A 210 5.13 21.54 9.78
N TRP A 211 5.24 20.36 9.20
CA TRP A 211 4.48 19.99 8.01
C TRP A 211 2.96 20.03 8.28
N LEU A 212 2.50 19.52 9.42
CA LEU A 212 1.09 19.49 9.80
C LEU A 212 0.53 20.91 10.04
N ALA A 213 1.35 21.81 10.56
CA ALA A 213 1.04 23.23 10.72
C ALA A 213 1.01 24.00 9.38
N GLY A 214 1.47 23.38 8.28
CA GLY A 214 1.60 24.04 6.98
C GLY A 214 2.87 24.87 6.84
N GLU A 215 3.80 24.73 7.79
CA GLU A 215 5.13 25.35 7.72
C GLU A 215 5.96 24.57 6.68
N SER A 216 6.11 25.15 5.49
CA SER A 216 7.05 24.62 4.50
C SER A 216 8.47 24.86 5.01
N ALA A 217 9.33 23.86 4.92
CA ALA A 217 10.75 23.94 5.30
C ALA A 217 11.54 24.79 4.28
N GLY A 218 11.09 26.02 4.03
CA GLY A 218 11.70 26.99 3.12
C GLY A 218 10.87 28.27 3.12
N GLY A 219 11.53 29.41 3.10
CA GLY A 219 10.88 30.72 3.02
C GLY A 219 9.94 30.85 1.81
N PRO A 220 9.27 32.00 1.62
CA PRO A 220 8.31 32.19 0.54
C PRO A 220 8.96 31.90 -0.82
N LEU A 221 8.50 30.79 -1.43
CA LEU A 221 8.93 30.43 -2.79
C LEU A 221 8.24 31.37 -3.82
N PRO A 222 8.86 31.63 -4.99
CA PRO A 222 8.15 32.23 -6.09
C PRO A 222 6.84 31.51 -6.41
N ALA A 223 5.80 32.24 -6.81
CA ALA A 223 4.45 31.67 -6.97
C ALA A 223 4.39 30.40 -7.84
N VAL A 224 5.26 30.29 -8.86
CA VAL A 224 5.36 29.09 -9.72
C VAL A 224 6.00 27.92 -8.98
N ALA A 225 7.10 28.14 -8.24
CA ALA A 225 7.76 27.11 -7.45
C ALA A 225 6.88 26.64 -6.28
N SER A 226 6.10 27.53 -5.68
CA SER A 226 5.08 27.18 -4.69
C SER A 226 3.95 26.35 -5.32
N GLY A 227 3.52 26.68 -6.54
CA GLY A 227 2.52 25.93 -7.29
C GLY A 227 2.99 24.51 -7.64
N GLU A 228 4.24 24.33 -8.04
CA GLU A 228 4.86 23.02 -8.28
C GLU A 228 4.87 22.16 -7.01
N GLN A 229 5.32 22.74 -5.91
CA GLN A 229 5.34 22.08 -4.61
C GLN A 229 3.92 21.67 -4.17
N LEU A 230 2.93 22.54 -4.34
CA LEU A 230 1.52 22.25 -4.06
C LEU A 230 0.99 21.15 -4.97
N PHE A 231 1.33 21.15 -6.25
CA PHE A 231 0.93 20.13 -7.22
C PHE A 231 1.41 18.73 -6.81
N VAL A 232 2.62 18.63 -6.27
CA VAL A 232 3.16 17.40 -5.68
C VAL A 232 2.52 17.10 -4.32
N THR A 233 2.47 18.08 -3.40
CA THR A 233 1.95 17.89 -2.03
C THR A 233 0.46 17.55 -2.01
N LYS A 234 -0.32 18.10 -2.95
CA LYS A 234 -1.74 17.76 -3.12
C LYS A 234 -1.93 16.53 -4.02
N SER A 235 -0.83 15.85 -4.39
CA SER A 235 -0.82 14.62 -5.19
C SER A 235 -1.47 14.73 -6.57
N CYS A 236 -1.53 15.92 -7.16
CA CYS A 236 -2.08 16.13 -8.50
C CYS A 236 -1.30 15.34 -9.55
N ASN A 237 0.03 15.23 -9.38
CA ASN A 237 0.96 14.47 -10.23
C ASN A 237 0.70 12.97 -10.26
N THR A 238 -0.05 12.41 -9.33
CA THR A 238 -0.36 10.97 -9.32
C THR A 238 -1.38 10.59 -10.41
N CYS A 239 -2.22 11.55 -10.80
CA CYS A 239 -3.22 11.36 -11.85
C CYS A 239 -2.85 12.13 -13.13
N HIS A 240 -2.37 13.38 -13.03
CA HIS A 240 -1.97 14.23 -14.14
C HIS A 240 -0.49 14.03 -14.47
N ARG A 241 -0.16 12.88 -15.04
CA ARG A 241 1.21 12.56 -15.47
C ARG A 241 1.46 13.05 -16.89
N PRO A 242 2.72 13.36 -17.27
CA PRO A 242 3.05 13.79 -18.62
C PRO A 242 3.14 12.65 -19.65
N ASP A 243 2.94 11.41 -19.23
CA ASP A 243 3.10 10.20 -20.03
C ASP A 243 1.77 9.44 -20.25
N SER A 244 1.82 8.35 -21.01
CA SER A 244 0.67 7.48 -21.32
C SER A 244 0.10 6.74 -20.10
N SER A 245 0.74 6.80 -18.94
CA SER A 245 0.22 6.26 -17.68
C SER A 245 -0.74 7.21 -16.95
N ALA A 246 -1.02 8.40 -17.52
CA ALA A 246 -1.92 9.39 -16.95
C ALA A 246 -3.35 8.84 -16.81
N ARG A 247 -3.92 8.98 -15.62
CA ARG A 247 -5.32 8.62 -15.34
C ARG A 247 -6.30 9.79 -15.52
N ALA A 248 -5.75 10.98 -15.69
CA ALA A 248 -6.45 12.24 -15.88
C ALA A 248 -5.84 12.96 -17.11
N PRO A 249 -6.49 14.02 -17.62
CA PRO A 249 -5.97 14.77 -18.75
C PRO A 249 -4.53 15.23 -18.50
N ILE A 250 -3.67 15.08 -19.50
CA ILE A 250 -2.30 15.63 -19.48
C ILE A 250 -2.39 17.15 -19.46
N LEU A 251 -1.77 17.78 -18.47
CA LEU A 251 -1.82 19.23 -18.29
C LEU A 251 -0.73 19.96 -19.08
N ASN A 252 0.34 19.25 -19.48
CA ASN A 252 1.43 19.82 -20.26
C ASN A 252 0.92 20.35 -21.62
N GLY A 253 1.05 21.67 -21.82
CA GLY A 253 0.55 22.34 -23.01
C GLY A 253 -0.98 22.45 -23.11
N ALA A 254 -1.71 22.12 -22.06
CA ALA A 254 -3.17 22.18 -22.07
C ALA A 254 -3.72 23.61 -21.96
N PHE A 255 -3.02 24.50 -21.25
CA PHE A 255 -3.46 25.87 -21.04
C PHE A 255 -3.64 26.62 -22.37
N GLY A 256 -4.77 27.30 -22.51
CA GLY A 256 -5.13 28.02 -23.74
C GLY A 256 -5.65 27.17 -24.90
N THR A 257 -5.64 25.85 -24.80
CA THR A 257 -6.16 24.95 -25.84
C THR A 257 -7.65 24.68 -25.70
N GLN A 258 -8.27 24.17 -26.78
CA GLN A 258 -9.66 23.70 -26.78
C GLN A 258 -9.75 22.27 -26.24
N VAL A 259 -10.53 22.10 -25.20
CA VAL A 259 -10.81 20.80 -24.56
C VAL A 259 -12.23 20.38 -24.92
N THR A 260 -12.41 19.14 -25.37
CA THR A 260 -13.74 18.58 -25.66
C THR A 260 -14.25 17.83 -24.41
N LEU A 261 -15.43 18.18 -23.91
CA LEU A 261 -16.08 17.56 -22.78
C LEU A 261 -16.86 16.29 -23.18
N GLN A 262 -17.30 15.51 -22.19
CA GLN A 262 -18.09 14.29 -22.43
C GLN A 262 -19.40 14.52 -23.16
N ASP A 263 -20.04 15.67 -22.93
CA ASP A 263 -21.27 16.12 -23.61
C ASP A 263 -21.04 16.62 -25.03
N GLY A 264 -19.80 16.63 -25.51
CA GLY A 264 -19.40 17.14 -26.81
C GLY A 264 -19.12 18.64 -26.87
N THR A 265 -19.36 19.37 -25.79
CA THR A 265 -19.06 20.82 -25.70
C THR A 265 -17.56 21.05 -25.74
N LYS A 266 -17.13 22.11 -26.44
CA LYS A 266 -15.73 22.56 -26.47
C LYS A 266 -15.56 23.78 -25.57
N VAL A 267 -14.57 23.73 -24.68
CA VAL A 267 -14.23 24.82 -23.77
C VAL A 267 -12.75 25.15 -23.89
N THR A 268 -12.39 26.40 -23.69
CA THR A 268 -10.97 26.79 -23.62
C THR A 268 -10.44 26.52 -22.22
N ALA A 269 -9.30 25.82 -22.13
CA ALA A 269 -8.63 25.57 -20.84
C ALA A 269 -7.93 26.85 -20.34
N ASN A 270 -8.72 27.84 -19.96
CA ASN A 270 -8.27 29.10 -19.36
C ASN A 270 -8.17 28.98 -17.82
N GLU A 271 -7.81 30.08 -17.17
CA GLU A 271 -7.67 30.11 -15.69
C GLU A 271 -8.97 29.72 -14.97
N ASP A 272 -10.11 30.23 -15.43
CA ASP A 272 -11.42 29.93 -14.84
C ASP A 272 -11.77 28.44 -14.96
N TYR A 273 -11.48 27.82 -16.11
CA TYR A 273 -11.69 26.39 -16.32
C TYR A 273 -10.81 25.55 -15.39
N ILE A 274 -9.52 25.88 -15.26
CA ILE A 274 -8.59 25.16 -14.37
C ILE A 274 -9.04 25.31 -12.92
N ARG A 275 -9.39 26.54 -12.51
CA ARG A 275 -9.90 26.85 -11.19
C ARG A 275 -11.16 26.05 -10.86
N GLU A 276 -12.13 26.05 -11.77
CA GLU A 276 -13.37 25.28 -11.62
C GLU A 276 -13.08 23.78 -11.54
N SER A 277 -12.17 23.25 -12.36
CA SER A 277 -11.79 21.85 -12.34
C SER A 277 -11.16 21.41 -11.02
N ILE A 278 -10.40 22.28 -10.35
CA ILE A 278 -9.83 22.02 -9.02
C ILE A 278 -10.92 22.02 -7.94
N LEU A 279 -11.84 22.99 -7.97
CA LEU A 279 -12.85 23.20 -6.92
C LEU A 279 -14.09 22.35 -7.13
N ASN A 280 -14.51 22.13 -8.39
CA ASN A 280 -15.70 21.38 -8.77
C ASN A 280 -15.45 20.47 -9.99
N PRO A 281 -14.60 19.44 -9.84
CA PRO A 281 -14.13 18.62 -10.96
C PRO A 281 -15.23 17.85 -11.69
N ALA A 282 -16.37 17.63 -11.06
CA ALA A 282 -17.51 16.93 -11.67
C ALA A 282 -18.33 17.83 -12.62
N ALA A 283 -18.11 19.16 -12.61
CA ALA A 283 -18.89 20.09 -13.45
C ALA A 283 -18.55 19.96 -14.95
N LYS A 284 -17.29 19.67 -15.28
CA LYS A 284 -16.81 19.61 -16.68
C LYS A 284 -15.81 18.46 -16.83
N ILE A 285 -16.28 17.34 -17.33
CA ILE A 285 -15.47 16.13 -17.48
C ILE A 285 -14.93 16.06 -18.92
N VAL A 286 -13.62 15.93 -19.06
CA VAL A 286 -12.94 15.81 -20.36
C VAL A 286 -13.30 14.49 -21.01
N ARG A 287 -13.62 14.51 -22.32
CA ARG A 287 -13.98 13.34 -23.10
C ARG A 287 -12.87 12.29 -23.06
N GLY A 288 -13.24 11.04 -22.78
CA GLY A 288 -12.31 9.91 -22.67
C GLY A 288 -11.74 9.69 -21.26
N TYR A 289 -12.05 10.56 -20.29
CA TYR A 289 -11.62 10.40 -18.90
C TYR A 289 -12.81 10.15 -17.97
N GLN A 290 -12.56 9.48 -16.86
CA GLN A 290 -13.55 9.21 -15.85
C GLN A 290 -13.61 10.32 -14.80
N PRO A 291 -14.75 10.56 -14.12
CA PRO A 291 -14.91 11.60 -13.09
C PRO A 291 -14.28 11.19 -11.75
N ILE A 292 -12.97 10.89 -11.77
CA ILE A 292 -12.23 10.40 -10.60
C ILE A 292 -11.53 11.51 -9.80
N MET A 293 -11.43 12.73 -10.36
CA MET A 293 -10.77 13.84 -9.67
C MET A 293 -11.55 14.21 -8.40
N PRO A 294 -10.90 14.23 -7.22
CA PRO A 294 -11.54 14.70 -5.99
C PRO A 294 -11.72 16.21 -6.01
N THR A 295 -12.72 16.72 -5.28
CA THR A 295 -12.82 18.16 -5.07
C THR A 295 -11.78 18.63 -4.05
N PHE A 296 -11.12 19.75 -4.36
CA PHE A 296 -10.21 20.44 -3.44
C PHE A 296 -10.87 21.65 -2.76
N LYS A 297 -12.16 21.83 -2.93
CA LYS A 297 -12.94 22.88 -2.25
C LYS A 297 -12.82 22.74 -0.72
N GLY A 298 -12.32 23.80 -0.06
CA GLY A 298 -12.05 23.80 1.38
C GLY A 298 -10.76 23.05 1.79
N GLN A 299 -9.97 22.57 0.82
CA GLN A 299 -8.68 21.90 1.04
C GLN A 299 -7.49 22.75 0.52
N VAL A 300 -7.77 23.74 -0.28
CA VAL A 300 -6.81 24.74 -0.76
C VAL A 300 -7.35 26.12 -0.39
N THR A 301 -6.43 27.00 -0.01
CA THR A 301 -6.71 28.44 0.16
C THR A 301 -6.81 29.12 -1.20
N GLU A 302 -7.31 30.34 -1.23
CA GLU A 302 -7.35 31.12 -2.47
C GLU A 302 -5.95 31.37 -3.04
N GLU A 303 -4.98 31.61 -2.17
CA GLU A 303 -3.58 31.81 -2.55
C GLU A 303 -2.97 30.53 -3.15
N GLU A 304 -3.14 29.37 -2.49
CA GLU A 304 -2.72 28.07 -3.00
C GLU A 304 -3.37 27.74 -4.34
N LEU A 305 -4.64 28.10 -4.52
CA LEU A 305 -5.36 27.90 -5.78
C LEU A 305 -4.76 28.73 -6.93
N ILE A 306 -4.45 30.01 -6.66
CA ILE A 306 -3.77 30.88 -7.63
C ILE A 306 -2.39 30.32 -7.98
N GLN A 307 -1.63 29.84 -7.01
CA GLN A 307 -0.31 29.23 -7.22
C GLN A 307 -0.40 27.96 -8.10
N LEU A 308 -1.39 27.08 -7.84
CA LEU A 308 -1.63 25.89 -8.67
C LEU A 308 -2.02 26.26 -10.11
N VAL A 309 -2.92 27.23 -10.30
CA VAL A 309 -3.30 27.70 -11.64
C VAL A 309 -2.09 28.27 -12.38
N ASN A 310 -1.29 29.09 -11.71
CA ASN A 310 -0.07 29.66 -12.31
C ASN A 310 0.95 28.58 -12.67
N TYR A 311 1.12 27.54 -11.84
CA TYR A 311 1.99 26.42 -12.18
C TYR A 311 1.50 25.67 -13.43
N VAL A 312 0.21 25.33 -13.50
CA VAL A 312 -0.36 24.64 -14.67
C VAL A 312 -0.17 25.44 -15.96
N LYS A 313 -0.21 26.76 -15.91
CA LYS A 313 0.07 27.64 -17.06
C LYS A 313 1.51 27.51 -17.57
N THR A 314 2.46 27.17 -16.72
CA THR A 314 3.89 27.04 -17.08
C THR A 314 4.27 25.66 -17.60
N LEU A 315 3.36 24.68 -17.52
CA LEU A 315 3.62 23.33 -18.02
C LEU A 315 3.66 23.33 -19.55
N GLU A 316 4.86 23.31 -20.11
CA GLU A 316 5.07 23.28 -21.56
C GLU A 316 4.66 21.93 -22.17
N ALA A 317 4.25 21.95 -23.44
CA ALA A 317 4.00 20.74 -24.19
C ALA A 317 5.31 19.94 -24.35
N PRO A 318 5.31 18.61 -24.20
CA PRO A 318 6.50 17.80 -24.40
C PRO A 318 7.03 18.00 -25.82
N ALA A 319 8.33 18.27 -25.94
CA ALA A 319 8.99 18.43 -27.23
C ALA A 319 8.82 17.13 -28.06
N GLY A 320 7.97 17.13 -29.09
CA GLY A 320 7.73 16.00 -30.00
C GLY A 320 6.36 15.33 -29.97
N GLY A 321 5.40 15.75 -29.09
CA GLY A 321 4.15 15.01 -28.88
C GLY A 321 2.85 15.62 -29.42
N ALA A 322 2.89 16.60 -30.33
CA ALA A 322 1.70 17.39 -30.71
C ALA A 322 0.74 16.73 -31.73
N ALA A 323 0.95 15.49 -32.19
CA ALA A 323 0.18 14.97 -33.34
C ALA A 323 -0.68 13.72 -33.10
N GLU A 324 -0.49 12.91 -32.05
CA GLU A 324 -1.17 11.60 -31.96
C GLU A 324 -2.29 11.46 -30.92
N ALA A 325 -2.50 12.42 -30.06
CA ALA A 325 -3.55 12.33 -29.01
C ALA A 325 -4.89 12.98 -29.38
N ARG A 326 -5.15 13.28 -30.68
CA ARG A 326 -6.37 13.97 -31.15
C ARG A 326 -7.24 13.15 -32.11
N LYS A 327 -7.22 11.82 -32.02
CA LYS A 327 -8.23 11.02 -32.75
C LYS A 327 -9.17 10.27 -31.83
#